data_aad4a1f48f341819d57cb556c12a5344
#
_entry.id   aad4a1f48f341819d57cb556c12a5344
#
_cell.length_a   1.000
_cell.length_b   1.000
_cell.length_c   1.000
_cell.angle_alpha   90.00
_cell.angle_beta   90.00
_cell.angle_gamma   90.00
#
_symmetry.space_group_name_H-M   'P 1'
#
loop_
_entity.id
_entity.type
_entity.pdbx_description
1 polymer ?
#
loop_
_entity_poly.entity_id
_entity_poly.type
_entity_poly.pdbx_seq_one_letter_code
_entity_poly.pdbx_strand_id
1 'polypeptide(L)'
;MITEFGKLLRIIRVNSGDSAKDMAQKLNMSPSYLSTIENGKRNIPPDMENLLIKAYNLSDKDKAKLRKATVNSSDTVKIDLTDLAEKKKQMIYEITKGDLDEATIDQLCKIIKEKKSEGK
;
A
#
# COMPACT_ATOMS: atom_id res chain seq x y z
N MET A 1 -7.45 -17.79 2.50
CA MET A 1 -8.16 -17.05 1.45
C MET A 1 -7.32 -15.89 0.96
N ILE A 2 -7.20 -15.74 -0.34
CA ILE A 2 -6.35 -14.68 -0.92
C ILE A 2 -6.99 -13.31 -0.72
N THR A 3 -6.15 -12.32 -0.31
CA THR A 3 -6.59 -10.94 -0.10
C THR A 3 -6.55 -10.16 -1.42
N GLU A 4 -7.11 -8.93 -1.40
CA GLU A 4 -7.01 -8.01 -2.53
C GLU A 4 -5.55 -7.76 -2.90
N PHE A 5 -4.70 -7.56 -1.89
CA PHE A 5 -3.26 -7.38 -2.07
C PHE A 5 -2.64 -8.61 -2.75
N GLY A 6 -2.98 -9.81 -2.26
CA GLY A 6 -2.48 -11.06 -2.83
C GLY A 6 -2.89 -11.25 -4.29
N LYS A 7 -4.12 -10.89 -4.63
CA LYS A 7 -4.61 -10.95 -6.01
C LYS A 7 -3.80 -10.02 -6.92
N LEU A 8 -3.50 -8.83 -6.43
CA LEU A 8 -2.71 -7.87 -7.20
C LEU A 8 -1.29 -8.38 -7.44
N LEU A 9 -0.68 -9.01 -6.43
CA LEU A 9 0.65 -9.61 -6.61
C LEU A 9 0.65 -10.69 -7.69
N ARG A 10 -0.41 -11.49 -7.76
CA ARG A 10 -0.56 -12.50 -8.81
C ARG A 10 -0.66 -11.86 -10.19
N ILE A 11 -1.39 -10.76 -10.30
CA ILE A 11 -1.51 -10.02 -11.56
C ILE A 11 -0.14 -9.49 -12.00
N ILE A 12 0.61 -8.93 -11.06
CA ILE A 12 1.97 -8.43 -11.34
C ILE A 12 2.87 -9.56 -11.86
N ARG A 13 2.80 -10.74 -11.22
CA ARG A 13 3.58 -11.89 -11.67
C ARG A 13 3.18 -12.35 -13.07
N VAL A 14 1.88 -12.45 -13.34
CA VAL A 14 1.39 -12.86 -14.65
C VAL A 14 1.88 -11.91 -15.74
N ASN A 15 1.81 -10.61 -15.48
CA ASN A 15 2.23 -9.60 -16.45
C ASN A 15 3.73 -9.61 -16.72
N SER A 16 4.53 -10.01 -15.73
CA SER A 16 5.99 -10.06 -15.86
C SER A 16 6.55 -11.44 -16.21
N GLY A 17 5.68 -12.46 -16.21
CA GLY A 17 6.12 -13.83 -16.47
C GLY A 17 6.83 -14.49 -15.30
N ASP A 18 6.69 -13.94 -14.11
CA ASP A 18 7.35 -14.48 -12.91
C ASP A 18 6.49 -15.53 -12.21
N SER A 19 7.16 -16.52 -11.62
CA SER A 19 6.53 -17.44 -10.66
C SER A 19 6.50 -16.78 -9.28
N ALA A 20 5.77 -17.41 -8.34
CA ALA A 20 5.80 -16.98 -6.94
C ALA A 20 7.20 -17.05 -6.34
N LYS A 21 7.97 -18.08 -6.74
CA LYS A 21 9.36 -18.25 -6.32
C LYS A 21 10.23 -17.11 -6.83
N ASP A 22 10.03 -16.70 -8.10
CA ASP A 22 10.78 -15.59 -8.69
C ASP A 22 10.48 -14.28 -7.95
N MET A 23 9.21 -14.02 -7.67
CA MET A 23 8.81 -12.81 -6.92
C MET A 23 9.40 -12.80 -5.52
N ALA A 24 9.32 -13.92 -4.80
CA ALA A 24 9.87 -14.02 -3.46
C ALA A 24 11.37 -13.73 -3.46
N GLN A 25 12.10 -14.25 -4.44
CA GLN A 25 13.52 -14.00 -4.59
C GLN A 25 13.81 -12.51 -4.82
N LYS A 26 13.03 -11.85 -5.68
CA LYS A 26 13.17 -10.42 -5.95
C LYS A 26 12.88 -9.57 -4.73
N LEU A 27 11.95 -10.03 -3.87
CA LEU A 27 11.58 -9.34 -2.65
C LEU A 27 12.43 -9.76 -1.44
N ASN A 28 13.40 -10.63 -1.66
CA ASN A 28 14.32 -11.10 -0.64
C ASN A 28 13.60 -11.80 0.52
N MET A 29 12.64 -12.66 0.19
CA MET A 29 11.88 -13.44 1.16
C MET A 29 11.66 -14.86 0.66
N SER A 30 11.21 -15.76 1.55
CA SER A 30 10.90 -17.13 1.16
C SER A 30 9.55 -17.19 0.44
N PRO A 31 9.35 -18.18 -0.47
CA PRO A 31 8.04 -18.37 -1.10
C PRO A 31 6.94 -18.63 -0.08
N SER A 32 7.23 -19.34 1.00
CA SER A 32 6.26 -19.62 2.07
C SER A 32 5.81 -18.34 2.76
N TYR A 33 6.75 -17.46 3.05
CA TYR A 33 6.44 -16.17 3.68
C TYR A 33 5.58 -15.31 2.76
N LEU A 34 5.95 -15.24 1.49
CA LEU A 34 5.16 -14.50 0.49
C LEU A 34 3.72 -15.03 0.45
N SER A 35 3.55 -16.35 0.46
CA SER A 35 2.23 -16.98 0.46
C SER A 35 1.40 -16.56 1.68
N THR A 36 2.01 -16.51 2.87
CA THR A 36 1.28 -16.10 4.08
C THR A 36 0.82 -14.65 4.01
N ILE A 37 1.61 -13.78 3.38
CA ILE A 37 1.22 -12.38 3.17
C ILE A 37 0.05 -12.29 2.18
N GLU A 38 0.14 -13.02 1.07
CA GLU A 38 -0.91 -13.02 0.04
C GLU A 38 -2.24 -13.52 0.56
N ASN A 39 -2.23 -14.45 1.50
CA ASN A 39 -3.42 -15.04 2.09
C ASN A 39 -3.91 -14.33 3.36
N GLY A 40 -3.27 -13.22 3.72
CA GLY A 40 -3.67 -12.43 4.87
C GLY A 40 -3.35 -13.05 6.21
N LYS A 41 -2.55 -14.11 6.25
CA LYS A 41 -2.14 -14.77 7.50
C LYS A 41 -1.06 -13.99 8.24
N ARG A 42 -0.35 -13.13 7.53
CA ARG A 42 0.64 -12.22 8.11
C ARG A 42 0.42 -10.82 7.55
N ASN A 43 0.76 -9.82 8.35
CA ASN A 43 0.65 -8.43 7.95
C ASN A 43 1.62 -8.13 6.81
N ILE A 44 1.24 -7.18 5.96
CA ILE A 44 2.09 -6.71 4.88
C ILE A 44 3.24 -5.92 5.49
N PRO A 45 4.51 -6.29 5.21
CA PRO A 45 5.65 -5.55 5.74
C PRO A 45 5.65 -4.09 5.27
N PRO A 46 6.08 -3.14 6.11
CA PRO A 46 6.03 -1.71 5.77
C PRO A 46 6.79 -1.33 4.50
N ASP A 47 7.87 -2.02 4.19
CA ASP A 47 8.72 -1.74 3.03
C ASP A 47 8.32 -2.50 1.78
N MET A 48 7.34 -3.39 1.87
CA MET A 48 6.98 -4.27 0.74
C MET A 48 6.51 -3.50 -0.48
N GLU A 49 5.75 -2.43 -0.28
CA GLU A 49 5.28 -1.58 -1.37
C GLU A 49 6.46 -1.04 -2.19
N ASN A 50 7.46 -0.47 -1.51
CA ASN A 50 8.64 0.07 -2.17
C ASN A 50 9.46 -1.00 -2.87
N LEU A 51 9.58 -2.17 -2.26
CA LEU A 51 10.30 -3.30 -2.87
C LEU A 51 9.63 -3.75 -4.17
N LEU A 52 8.29 -3.83 -4.17
CA LEU A 52 7.53 -4.20 -5.37
C LEU A 52 7.67 -3.16 -6.47
N ILE A 53 7.58 -1.88 -6.13
CA ILE A 53 7.71 -0.79 -7.09
C ILE A 53 9.08 -0.86 -7.77
N LYS A 54 10.15 -1.06 -7.01
CA LYS A 54 11.51 -1.18 -7.54
C LYS A 54 11.69 -2.44 -8.38
N ALA A 55 11.25 -3.59 -7.85
CA ALA A 55 11.48 -4.88 -8.50
C ALA A 55 10.78 -5.00 -9.85
N TYR A 56 9.60 -4.39 -9.97
CA TYR A 56 8.76 -4.52 -11.16
C TYR A 56 8.60 -3.23 -11.94
N ASN A 57 9.26 -2.16 -11.52
CA ASN A 57 9.22 -0.86 -12.20
C ASN A 57 7.78 -0.44 -12.51
N LEU A 58 6.94 -0.41 -11.48
CA LEU A 58 5.51 -0.19 -11.62
C LEU A 58 5.19 1.22 -12.10
N SER A 59 4.17 1.33 -12.96
CA SER A 59 3.63 2.60 -13.42
C SER A 59 2.92 3.33 -12.27
N ASP A 60 2.66 4.64 -12.44
CA ASP A 60 1.92 5.41 -11.43
C ASP A 60 0.54 4.83 -11.17
N LYS A 61 -0.12 4.32 -12.21
CA LYS A 61 -1.41 3.67 -12.09
C LYS A 61 -1.32 2.41 -11.24
N ASP A 62 -0.30 1.58 -11.47
CA ASP A 62 -0.09 0.35 -10.73
C ASP A 62 0.32 0.63 -9.29
N LYS A 63 1.12 1.69 -9.06
CA LYS A 63 1.46 2.14 -7.70
C LYS A 63 0.21 2.51 -6.91
N ALA A 64 -0.72 3.24 -7.54
CA ALA A 64 -1.98 3.63 -6.88
C ALA A 64 -2.82 2.42 -6.52
N LYS A 65 -2.92 1.44 -7.42
CA LYS A 65 -3.62 0.19 -7.15
C LYS A 65 -2.99 -0.57 -5.99
N LEU A 66 -1.66 -0.62 -5.97
CA LEU A 66 -0.91 -1.31 -4.92
C LEU A 66 -1.16 -0.67 -3.55
N ARG A 67 -1.11 0.65 -3.47
CA ARG A 67 -1.37 1.38 -2.23
C ARG A 67 -2.78 1.12 -1.71
N LYS A 68 -3.76 1.16 -2.61
CA LYS A 68 -5.16 0.90 -2.26
C LYS A 68 -5.33 -0.52 -1.73
N ALA A 69 -4.75 -1.50 -2.42
CA ALA A 69 -4.83 -2.90 -2.01
C ALA A 69 -4.13 -3.13 -0.66
N THR A 70 -3.00 -2.47 -0.43
CA THR A 70 -2.27 -2.57 0.83
C THR A 70 -3.13 -2.09 2.00
N VAL A 71 -3.74 -0.91 1.85
CA VAL A 71 -4.59 -0.34 2.89
C VAL A 71 -5.83 -1.22 3.12
N ASN A 72 -6.49 -1.65 2.06
CA ASN A 72 -7.72 -2.44 2.17
C ASN A 72 -7.48 -3.84 2.75
N SER A 73 -6.27 -4.36 2.61
CA SER A 73 -5.93 -5.71 3.08
C SER A 73 -5.22 -5.71 4.43
N SER A 74 -5.04 -4.55 5.05
CA SER A 74 -4.33 -4.40 6.32
C SER A 74 -5.26 -3.97 7.43
N ASP A 75 -5.10 -4.57 8.61
CA ASP A 75 -5.83 -4.14 9.81
C ASP A 75 -5.16 -2.96 10.46
N THR A 76 -3.86 -2.82 10.28
CA THR A 76 -3.07 -1.73 10.85
C THR A 76 -2.14 -1.15 9.80
N VAL A 77 -1.94 0.16 9.88
CA VAL A 77 -0.98 0.87 9.06
C VAL A 77 -0.05 1.61 10.01
N LYS A 78 1.25 1.41 9.84
CA LYS A 78 2.26 2.12 10.63
C LYS A 78 2.71 3.36 9.87
N ILE A 79 2.69 4.49 10.58
CA ILE A 79 3.14 5.76 10.02
C ILE A 79 4.30 6.26 10.87
N ASP A 80 5.46 6.48 10.24
CA ASP A 80 6.61 7.05 10.94
C ASP A 80 6.44 8.57 11.01
N LEU A 81 6.26 9.08 12.22
CA LEU A 81 6.03 10.50 12.46
C LEU A 81 7.32 11.30 12.67
N THR A 82 8.46 10.64 12.67
CA THR A 82 9.75 11.26 13.06
C THR A 82 10.05 12.53 12.25
N ASP A 83 9.87 12.47 10.95
CA ASP A 83 10.21 13.58 10.05
C ASP A 83 9.02 14.41 9.62
N LEU A 84 7.84 14.20 10.22
CA LEU A 84 6.64 14.94 9.84
C LEU A 84 6.54 16.27 10.58
N ALA A 85 6.10 17.30 9.87
CA ALA A 85 5.79 18.59 10.48
C ALA A 85 4.67 18.45 11.51
N GLU A 86 4.69 19.32 12.52
CA GLU A 86 3.73 19.28 13.61
C GLU A 86 2.28 19.32 13.12
N LYS A 87 1.99 20.19 12.16
CA LYS A 87 0.63 20.30 11.59
C LYS A 87 0.18 19.01 10.95
N LYS A 88 1.06 18.31 10.27
CA LYS A 88 0.74 17.03 9.62
C LYS A 88 0.47 15.96 10.65
N LYS A 89 1.26 15.90 11.73
CA LYS A 89 1.02 14.97 12.84
C LYS A 89 -0.35 15.20 13.46
N GLN A 90 -0.71 16.45 13.73
CA GLN A 90 -2.00 16.81 14.32
C GLN A 90 -3.16 16.45 13.39
N MET A 91 -3.00 16.67 12.08
CA MET A 91 -4.01 16.30 11.10
C MET A 91 -4.26 14.79 11.11
N ILE A 92 -3.21 13.99 11.15
CA ILE A 92 -3.32 12.53 11.19
C ILE A 92 -4.08 12.10 12.46
N TYR A 93 -3.74 12.70 13.60
CA TYR A 93 -4.41 12.42 14.86
C TYR A 93 -5.92 12.73 14.77
N GLU A 94 -6.26 13.89 14.25
CA GLU A 94 -7.67 14.31 14.14
C GLU A 94 -8.47 13.39 13.21
N ILE A 95 -7.88 12.98 12.09
CA ILE A 95 -8.51 12.07 11.15
C ILE A 95 -8.83 10.73 11.81
N THR A 96 -7.92 10.23 12.66
CA THR A 96 -8.08 8.91 13.27
C THR A 96 -9.01 8.92 14.49
N LYS A 97 -9.17 10.07 15.15
CA LYS A 97 -9.94 10.17 16.39
C LYS A 97 -11.37 10.68 16.21
N GLY A 98 -11.62 11.41 15.14
CA GLY A 98 -12.93 11.98 14.90
C GLY A 98 -13.82 11.10 14.03
N ASP A 99 -15.12 11.21 14.23
CA ASP A 99 -16.10 10.58 13.34
C ASP A 99 -16.36 11.53 12.18
N LEU A 100 -15.81 11.18 11.03
CA LEU A 100 -16.00 11.95 9.81
C LEU A 100 -17.02 11.25 8.93
N ASP A 101 -17.99 12.00 8.40
CA ASP A 101 -18.95 11.43 7.46
C ASP A 101 -18.28 11.20 6.08
N GLU A 102 -18.90 10.37 5.26
CA GLU A 102 -18.37 10.03 3.94
C GLU A 102 -18.17 11.27 3.06
N ALA A 103 -19.09 12.21 3.11
CA ALA A 103 -19.01 13.42 2.30
C ALA A 103 -17.76 14.24 2.65
N THR A 104 -17.48 14.39 3.94
CA THR A 104 -16.29 15.11 4.41
C THR A 104 -15.02 14.38 4.01
N ILE A 105 -15.00 13.06 4.14
CA ILE A 105 -13.86 12.23 3.74
C ILE A 105 -13.59 12.40 2.25
N ASP A 106 -14.62 12.35 1.42
CA ASP A 106 -14.50 12.53 -0.02
C ASP A 106 -13.92 13.90 -0.39
N GLN A 107 -14.37 14.96 0.30
CA GLN A 107 -13.85 16.30 0.11
C GLN A 107 -12.37 16.40 0.46
N LEU A 108 -11.97 15.81 1.59
CA LEU A 108 -10.57 15.81 2.02
C LEU A 108 -9.69 15.05 1.03
N CYS A 109 -10.14 13.89 0.57
CA CYS A 109 -9.42 13.11 -0.41
C CYS A 109 -9.25 13.87 -1.72
N LYS A 110 -10.29 14.58 -2.15
CA LYS A 110 -10.25 15.39 -3.36
C LYS A 110 -9.22 16.52 -3.24
N ILE A 111 -9.22 17.22 -2.11
CA ILE A 111 -8.27 18.30 -1.85
C ILE A 111 -6.83 17.77 -1.89
N ILE A 112 -6.58 16.64 -1.25
CA ILE A 112 -5.25 16.03 -1.20
C ILE A 112 -4.77 15.67 -2.61
N LYS A 113 -5.63 15.04 -3.41
CA LYS A 113 -5.28 14.64 -4.79
C LYS A 113 -4.98 15.85 -5.67
N GLU A 114 -5.79 16.91 -5.57
CA GLU A 114 -5.58 18.13 -6.33
C GLU A 114 -4.24 18.80 -5.97
N LYS A 115 -3.93 18.88 -4.68
CA LYS A 115 -2.67 19.49 -4.22
C LYS A 115 -1.45 18.68 -4.62
N LYS A 116 -1.53 17.37 -4.58
CA LYS A 116 -0.43 16.50 -5.03
C LYS A 116 -0.20 16.65 -6.54
N SER A 117 -1.28 16.80 -7.30
CA SER A 117 -1.18 17.01 -8.74
C SER A 117 -0.51 18.35 -9.07
N GLU A 118 -0.84 19.40 -8.30
CA GLU A 118 -0.23 20.72 -8.47
C GLU A 118 1.23 20.76 -8.02
N GLY A 119 1.62 19.87 -7.10
CA GLY A 119 2.96 19.84 -6.52
C GLY A 119 4.04 19.19 -7.37
N LYS A 120 3.72 18.81 -8.59
CA LYS A 120 4.71 18.17 -9.47
C LYS A 120 5.47 19.19 -10.31
#